data_6553a305ad5b39e5c8f49e1e0cc78b73
#
_entry.id   6553a305ad5b39e5c8f49e1e0cc78b73
#
_cell.length_a   1.000
_cell.length_b   1.000
_cell.length_c   1.000
_cell.angle_alpha   90.00
_cell.angle_beta   90.00
_cell.angle_gamma   90.00
#
_symmetry.space_group_name_H-M   'P 1'
#
loop_
_entity.id
_entity.type
_entity.pdbx_description
1 polymer ?
#
loop_
_entity_poly.entity_id
_entity_poly.type
_entity_poly.pdbx_seq_one_letter_code
_entity_poly.pdbx_strand_id
1 'polypeptide(L)'
;FDMIMRAIGSNSSASVFDDILNYINHNYASQLKLETLAPLFGYNSSYLGKLFTQKMGVRFNTYLDQVRIEKATELLDQTDMKIYEIAASVGYKNVDYFHQKFKASKNISPAEYRKNQDH
;
A
#
# COMPACT_ATOMS: atom_id res chain seq x y z
N PHE A 1 12.88 23.13 3.52
CA PHE A 1 12.06 23.84 4.14
C PHE A 1 11.05 23.08 4.86
N ASP A 2 10.40 22.16 4.20
CA ASP A 2 9.51 21.29 4.87
C ASP A 2 10.16 20.56 5.99
N MET A 3 11.40 20.23 5.85
CA MET A 3 12.13 19.57 6.87
C MET A 3 12.18 20.34 8.17
N ILE A 4 12.31 21.63 8.06
CA ILE A 4 12.35 22.47 9.25
C ILE A 4 11.02 22.45 9.95
N MET A 5 9.95 22.55 9.19
CA MET A 5 8.62 22.50 9.76
C MET A 5 8.35 21.15 10.39
N ARG A 6 8.80 20.08 9.73
CA ARG A 6 8.63 18.76 10.29
C ARG A 6 9.38 18.59 11.60
N ALA A 7 10.59 19.12 11.64
CA ALA A 7 11.38 19.02 12.86
C ALA A 7 10.67 19.68 14.02
N ILE A 8 10.03 20.80 13.77
CA ILE A 8 9.31 21.50 14.82
C ILE A 8 8.11 20.69 15.27
N GLY A 9 7.43 20.05 14.33
CA GLY A 9 6.27 19.24 14.67
C GLY A 9 6.59 17.80 14.97
N SER A 10 7.84 17.45 15.04
CA SER A 10 8.25 16.04 15.09
C SER A 10 7.83 15.33 16.35
N ASN A 11 7.51 16.06 17.40
CA ASN A 11 7.07 15.40 18.62
C ASN A 11 5.60 15.05 18.58
N SER A 12 4.89 15.38 17.53
CA SER A 12 3.50 14.97 17.43
C SER A 12 3.41 13.56 16.86
N SER A 13 2.48 12.77 17.34
CA SER A 13 2.28 11.43 16.81
C SER A 13 1.78 11.47 15.38
N ALA A 14 1.15 12.58 14.96
CA ALA A 14 0.70 12.72 13.58
C ALA A 14 1.88 12.76 12.62
N SER A 15 2.97 13.43 13.02
CA SER A 15 4.16 13.50 12.19
C SER A 15 4.81 12.13 12.00
N VAL A 16 4.87 11.34 13.09
CA VAL A 16 5.41 9.99 13.00
C VAL A 16 4.52 9.10 12.13
N PHE A 17 3.22 9.26 12.27
CA PHE A 17 2.30 8.45 11.48
C PHE A 17 2.45 8.77 9.99
N ASP A 18 2.65 10.03 9.65
CA ASP A 18 2.90 10.40 8.26
C ASP A 18 4.16 9.73 7.71
N ASP A 19 5.19 9.62 8.55
CA ASP A 19 6.40 8.92 8.16
C ASP A 19 6.14 7.44 7.91
N ILE A 20 5.27 6.84 8.72
CA ILE A 20 4.89 5.45 8.52
C ILE A 20 4.18 5.27 7.18
N LEU A 21 3.23 6.16 6.87
CA LEU A 21 2.53 6.09 5.59
C LEU A 21 3.50 6.26 4.42
N ASN A 22 4.44 7.18 4.54
CA ASN A 22 5.44 7.35 3.50
C ASN A 22 6.29 6.11 3.32
N TYR A 23 6.66 5.46 4.42
CA TYR A 23 7.44 4.24 4.35
C TYR A 23 6.65 3.15 3.61
N ILE A 24 5.37 3.01 3.93
CA ILE A 24 4.52 2.04 3.28
C ILE A 24 4.45 2.32 1.77
N ASN A 25 4.24 3.58 1.41
CA ASN A 25 4.12 3.94 0.00
C ASN A 25 5.41 3.75 -0.79
N HIS A 26 6.55 3.74 -0.14
CA HIS A 26 7.83 3.51 -0.81
C HIS A 26 8.27 2.05 -0.76
N ASN A 27 7.60 1.22 0.04
CA ASN A 27 8.01 -0.17 0.23
C ASN A 27 6.88 -1.17 0.09
N TYR A 28 5.78 -0.78 -0.52
CA TYR A 28 4.59 -1.62 -0.59
C TYR A 28 4.84 -2.94 -1.32
N ALA A 29 5.80 -2.96 -2.24
CA ALA A 29 6.08 -4.18 -3.01
C ALA A 29 6.90 -5.20 -2.24
N SER A 30 7.44 -4.82 -1.09
CA SER A 30 8.19 -5.75 -0.26
C SER A 30 7.25 -6.50 0.69
N GLN A 31 7.82 -7.40 1.47
CA GLN A 31 7.03 -8.18 2.44
C GLN A 31 6.82 -7.37 3.71
N LEU A 32 5.94 -6.38 3.63
CA LEU A 32 5.65 -5.54 4.78
C LEU A 32 4.70 -6.22 5.75
N LYS A 33 5.05 -6.18 7.03
CA LYS A 33 4.21 -6.71 8.11
C LYS A 33 4.26 -5.73 9.27
N LEU A 34 3.19 -5.68 10.04
CA LEU A 34 3.18 -4.83 11.24
C LEU A 34 4.33 -5.19 12.17
N GLU A 35 4.64 -6.48 12.28
CA GLU A 35 5.68 -6.95 13.20
C GLU A 35 7.06 -6.42 12.84
N THR A 36 7.30 -6.15 11.56
CA THR A 36 8.58 -5.60 11.13
C THR A 36 8.54 -4.08 11.00
N LEU A 37 7.40 -3.54 10.69
CA LEU A 37 7.23 -2.09 10.50
C LEU A 37 7.23 -1.33 11.83
N ALA A 38 6.50 -1.84 12.82
CA ALA A 38 6.33 -1.13 14.07
C ALA A 38 7.64 -0.80 14.78
N PRO A 39 8.58 -1.77 14.92
CA PRO A 39 9.83 -1.45 15.61
C PRO A 39 10.64 -0.36 14.93
N LEU A 40 10.52 -0.20 13.61
CA LEU A 40 11.25 0.85 12.91
C LEU A 40 10.87 2.24 13.39
N PHE A 41 9.68 2.37 13.96
CA PHE A 41 9.17 3.66 14.42
C PHE A 41 8.97 3.70 15.93
N GLY A 42 9.50 2.72 16.63
CA GLY A 42 9.45 2.72 18.08
C GLY A 42 8.14 2.24 18.68
N TYR A 43 7.35 1.51 17.93
CA TYR A 43 6.07 0.98 18.40
C TYR A 43 6.11 -0.53 18.51
N ASN A 44 5.22 -1.10 19.34
CA ASN A 44 4.97 -2.53 19.22
C ASN A 44 3.85 -2.74 18.20
N SER A 45 3.77 -3.94 17.65
CA SER A 45 2.87 -4.21 16.54
C SER A 45 1.40 -4.09 16.93
N SER A 46 1.04 -4.50 18.15
CA SER A 46 -0.34 -4.41 18.60
C SER A 46 -0.80 -2.96 18.68
N TYR A 47 0.05 -2.10 19.24
CA TYR A 47 -0.29 -0.69 19.37
C TYR A 47 -0.40 -0.04 17.99
N LEU A 48 0.58 -0.32 17.13
CA LEU A 48 0.54 0.28 15.79
C LEU A 48 -0.68 -0.20 15.01
N GLY A 49 -1.03 -1.46 15.16
CA GLY A 49 -2.22 -2.00 14.49
C GLY A 49 -3.49 -1.26 14.89
N LYS A 50 -3.65 -1.01 16.18
CA LYS A 50 -4.82 -0.27 16.65
C LYS A 50 -4.80 1.16 16.20
N LEU A 51 -3.64 1.81 16.31
CA LEU A 51 -3.49 3.19 15.89
C LEU A 51 -3.78 3.33 14.41
N PHE A 52 -3.29 2.40 13.61
CA PHE A 52 -3.49 2.43 12.18
C PHE A 52 -4.97 2.36 11.82
N THR A 53 -5.68 1.39 12.42
CA THR A 53 -7.11 1.24 12.16
C THR A 53 -7.87 2.48 12.61
N GLN A 54 -7.48 3.05 13.74
CA GLN A 54 -8.14 4.23 14.27
C GLN A 54 -7.96 5.43 13.34
N LYS A 55 -6.77 5.63 12.82
CA LYS A 55 -6.49 6.79 11.99
C LYS A 55 -6.93 6.62 10.54
N MET A 56 -6.83 5.42 10.00
CA MET A 56 -7.11 5.18 8.59
C MET A 56 -8.49 4.61 8.32
N GLY A 57 -9.16 4.11 9.35
CA GLY A 57 -10.48 3.51 9.17
C GLY A 57 -10.44 2.10 8.60
N VAL A 58 -9.27 1.58 8.29
CA VAL A 58 -9.11 0.21 7.80
C VAL A 58 -7.87 -0.39 8.43
N ARG A 59 -7.79 -1.71 8.43
CA ARG A 59 -6.64 -2.41 8.97
C ARG A 59 -5.43 -2.24 8.06
N PHE A 60 -4.25 -2.44 8.63
CA PHE A 60 -3.01 -2.30 7.89
C PHE A 60 -2.98 -3.14 6.62
N ASN A 61 -3.35 -4.41 6.71
CA ASN A 61 -3.32 -5.28 5.53
C ASN A 61 -4.25 -4.80 4.43
N THR A 62 -5.41 -4.29 4.81
CA THR A 62 -6.37 -3.74 3.85
C THR A 62 -5.79 -2.51 3.17
N TYR A 63 -5.17 -1.64 3.95
CA TYR A 63 -4.54 -0.45 3.38
C TYR A 63 -3.41 -0.83 2.41
N LEU A 64 -2.59 -1.79 2.80
CA LEU A 64 -1.49 -2.24 1.95
C LEU A 64 -2.01 -2.79 0.63
N ASP A 65 -3.09 -3.60 0.69
CA ASP A 65 -3.71 -4.09 -0.54
C ASP A 65 -4.22 -2.94 -1.40
N GLN A 66 -4.83 -1.93 -0.78
CA GLN A 66 -5.32 -0.77 -1.53
C GLN A 66 -4.17 -0.06 -2.25
N VAL A 67 -3.05 0.14 -1.59
CA VAL A 67 -1.89 0.76 -2.22
C VAL A 67 -1.40 -0.07 -3.38
N ARG A 68 -1.28 -1.38 -3.18
CA ARG A 68 -0.80 -2.28 -4.23
C ARG A 68 -1.73 -2.30 -5.44
N ILE A 69 -3.02 -2.35 -5.18
CA ILE A 69 -4.00 -2.38 -6.27
C ILE A 69 -4.00 -1.07 -7.05
N GLU A 70 -3.88 0.07 -6.36
CA GLU A 70 -3.82 1.35 -7.06
C GLU A 70 -2.58 1.44 -7.95
N LYS A 71 -1.44 0.95 -7.46
CA LYS A 71 -0.24 0.92 -8.28
C LYS A 71 -0.41 -0.02 -9.47
N ALA A 72 -1.12 -1.12 -9.26
CA ALA A 72 -1.39 -2.06 -10.35
C ALA A 72 -2.25 -1.39 -11.43
N THR A 73 -3.24 -0.58 -11.05
CA THR A 73 -4.06 0.11 -12.06
C THR A 73 -3.23 1.06 -12.89
N GLU A 74 -2.27 1.75 -12.25
CA GLU A 74 -1.36 2.63 -13.00
C GLU A 74 -0.56 1.85 -14.03
N LEU A 75 -0.04 0.69 -13.64
CA LEU A 75 0.75 -0.13 -14.56
C LEU A 75 -0.12 -0.72 -15.67
N LEU A 76 -1.34 -1.11 -15.35
CA LEU A 76 -2.27 -1.62 -16.36
C LEU A 76 -2.58 -0.57 -17.41
N ASP A 77 -2.71 0.68 -16.97
CA ASP A 77 -3.08 1.80 -17.84
C ASP A 77 -1.88 2.32 -18.63
N GLN A 78 -0.72 2.38 -18.02
CA GLN A 78 0.43 3.09 -18.58
C GLN A 78 1.49 2.21 -19.22
N THR A 79 1.39 0.88 -19.07
CA THR A 79 2.40 -0.03 -19.60
C THR A 79 1.77 -1.20 -20.32
N ASP A 80 2.60 -1.94 -21.04
CA ASP A 80 2.19 -3.20 -21.67
C ASP A 80 2.62 -4.40 -20.86
N MET A 81 2.98 -4.21 -19.59
CA MET A 81 3.41 -5.33 -18.75
C MET A 81 2.32 -6.38 -18.66
N LYS A 82 2.74 -7.63 -18.60
CA LYS A 82 1.80 -8.73 -18.46
C LYS A 82 1.19 -8.72 -17.04
N ILE A 83 -0.02 -9.25 -16.94
CA ILE A 83 -0.73 -9.22 -15.67
C ILE A 83 0.10 -9.85 -14.54
N TYR A 84 0.74 -11.00 -14.81
CA TYR A 84 1.53 -11.66 -13.77
C TYR A 84 2.77 -10.84 -13.41
N GLU A 85 3.29 -10.09 -14.36
CA GLU A 85 4.43 -9.22 -14.09
C GLU A 85 4.01 -8.05 -13.19
N ILE A 86 2.82 -7.51 -13.45
CA ILE A 86 2.29 -6.44 -12.62
C ILE A 86 2.05 -6.94 -11.20
N ALA A 87 1.46 -8.13 -11.07
CA ALA A 87 1.20 -8.71 -9.75
C ALA A 87 2.48 -8.80 -8.93
N ALA A 88 3.53 -9.35 -9.55
CA ALA A 88 4.82 -9.47 -8.86
C ALA A 88 5.42 -8.10 -8.54
N SER A 89 5.29 -7.18 -9.47
CA SER A 89 5.87 -5.85 -9.33
C SER A 89 5.27 -5.06 -8.17
N VAL A 90 3.99 -5.28 -7.88
CA VAL A 90 3.35 -4.56 -6.77
C VAL A 90 3.35 -5.33 -5.46
N GLY A 91 3.98 -6.51 -5.44
CA GLY A 91 4.20 -7.21 -4.18
C GLY A 91 3.43 -8.49 -3.96
N TYR A 92 2.70 -8.96 -4.95
CA TYR A 92 1.94 -10.21 -4.82
C TYR A 92 2.73 -11.38 -5.38
N LYS A 93 3.01 -12.37 -4.55
CA LYS A 93 3.73 -13.56 -4.98
C LYS A 93 2.86 -14.51 -5.79
N ASN A 94 1.56 -14.48 -5.53
CA ASN A 94 0.61 -15.39 -6.16
C ASN A 94 -0.33 -14.58 -7.03
N VAL A 95 -0.33 -14.86 -8.34
CA VAL A 95 -1.14 -14.07 -9.28
C VAL A 95 -2.63 -14.32 -9.06
N ASP A 96 -3.01 -15.51 -8.60
CA ASP A 96 -4.43 -15.79 -8.33
C ASP A 96 -4.93 -14.94 -7.16
N TYR A 97 -4.11 -14.78 -6.15
CA TYR A 97 -4.44 -13.92 -5.02
C TYR A 97 -4.57 -12.47 -5.48
N PHE A 98 -3.66 -12.04 -6.34
CA PHE A 98 -3.73 -10.71 -6.92
C PHE A 98 -5.07 -10.52 -7.66
N HIS A 99 -5.48 -11.50 -8.47
CA HIS A 99 -6.74 -11.41 -9.19
C HIS A 99 -7.91 -11.25 -8.23
N GLN A 100 -7.91 -12.01 -7.14
CA GLN A 100 -8.98 -11.92 -6.15
C GLN A 100 -9.03 -10.53 -5.52
N LYS A 101 -7.88 -10.02 -5.12
CA LYS A 101 -7.82 -8.70 -4.48
C LYS A 101 -8.20 -7.59 -5.45
N PHE A 102 -7.74 -7.71 -6.69
CA PHE A 102 -8.07 -6.71 -7.69
C PHE A 102 -9.57 -6.68 -7.95
N LYS A 103 -10.16 -7.85 -8.16
CA LYS A 103 -11.58 -7.93 -8.45
C LYS A 103 -12.42 -7.46 -7.27
N ALA A 104 -11.99 -7.77 -6.05
CA ALA A 104 -12.69 -7.30 -4.86
C ALA A 104 -12.68 -5.78 -4.77
N SER A 105 -11.60 -5.16 -5.21
CA SER A 105 -11.44 -3.71 -5.13
C SER A 105 -12.09 -2.98 -6.30
N LYS A 106 -11.96 -3.51 -7.51
CA LYS A 106 -12.37 -2.80 -8.72
C LYS A 106 -13.60 -3.40 -9.40
N ASN A 107 -14.09 -4.52 -8.90
CA ASN A 107 -15.28 -5.22 -9.41
C ASN A 107 -15.11 -5.89 -10.78
N ILE A 108 -13.96 -5.76 -11.39
CA ILE A 108 -13.64 -6.45 -12.65
C ILE A 108 -12.23 -7.00 -12.56
N SER A 109 -11.87 -7.89 -13.46
CA SER A 109 -10.54 -8.48 -13.47
C SER A 109 -9.50 -7.48 -14.00
N PRO A 110 -8.21 -7.71 -13.72
CA PRO A 110 -7.18 -6.84 -14.28
C PRO A 110 -7.21 -6.78 -15.80
N ALA A 111 -7.48 -7.91 -16.45
CA ALA A 111 -7.54 -7.94 -17.92
C ALA A 111 -8.68 -7.10 -18.44
N GLU A 112 -9.85 -7.20 -17.79
CA GLU A 112 -10.99 -6.37 -18.16
C GLU A 112 -10.73 -4.90 -17.91
N TYR A 113 -10.07 -4.59 -16.82
CA TYR A 113 -9.72 -3.22 -16.50
C TYR A 113 -8.86 -2.62 -17.60
N ARG A 114 -7.84 -3.36 -18.03
CA ARG A 114 -6.94 -2.89 -19.09
C ARG A 114 -7.70 -2.70 -20.41
N LYS A 115 -8.56 -3.64 -20.73
CA LYS A 115 -9.36 -3.58 -21.94
C LYS A 115 -10.24 -2.33 -21.95
N ASN A 116 -10.82 -1.99 -20.80
CA ASN A 116 -11.69 -0.83 -20.70
C ASN A 116 -10.93 0.48 -20.81
N GLN A 117 -9.63 0.50 -20.47
CA GLN A 117 -8.80 1.69 -20.61
C GLN A 117 -8.29 1.87 -22.03
N ASP A 118 -8.32 0.82 -22.80
CA ASP A 118 -7.74 0.78 -24.13
C ASP A 118 -8.82 1.08 -25.15
N HIS A 119 -8.87 2.27 -25.62
CA HIS A 119 -9.89 2.61 -26.62
C HIS A 119 -9.33 2.96 -27.92
#